data_64c60109457f356f4e58463da3c1bb19
#
_entry.id   64c60109457f356f4e58463da3c1bb19
#
_cell.length_a   1.000
_cell.length_b   1.000
_cell.length_c   1.000
_cell.angle_alpha   90.00
_cell.angle_beta   90.00
_cell.angle_gamma   90.00
#
_symmetry.space_group_name_H-M   'P 1'
#
loop_
_entity.id
_entity.type
_entity.pdbx_description
1 polymer ?
#
loop_
_entity_poly.entity_id
_entity_poly.type
_entity_poly.pdbx_seq_one_letter_code
_entity_poly.pdbx_strand_id
1 'polypeptide(L)'
;MNISFENKVALVTGAASGLGLATARAFAESGASVVLADWNEKDTQSAAMELANKGHKTLAVRCDVSNDAQVEAMVKKTVSTFGRLDAAYNNAGIQNVLADTADTTREDYDRVMGVNLRGVWSCMKFELQQMRKQGSGTIVNCSSLGGLVGGAERGIYHAAKHGVIGFTKSAALEYASRGIRINAVCPGLIWTPMADQMVAAGQGEALKMMEKSIPMARVGRPEEIADAVLWLCSDAASYVTGQSISVDGGFVMR
;
A
#
# COMPACT_ATOMS: atom_id res chain seq x y z
N MET A 1 -4.84 15.29 -17.39
CA MET A 1 -3.46 15.41 -16.90
C MET A 1 -2.76 14.12 -17.26
N ASN A 2 -1.65 14.17 -18.00
CA ASN A 2 -0.94 12.94 -18.38
C ASN A 2 0.17 12.72 -17.33
N ILE A 3 0.00 11.73 -16.45
CA ILE A 3 0.99 11.38 -15.43
C ILE A 3 1.98 10.39 -16.05
N SER A 4 3.26 10.76 -16.13
CA SER A 4 4.33 9.92 -16.66
C SER A 4 5.36 9.59 -15.59
N PHE A 5 5.81 8.35 -15.57
CA PHE A 5 6.90 7.84 -14.73
C PHE A 5 8.08 7.33 -15.56
N GLU A 6 8.25 7.84 -16.78
CA GLU A 6 9.40 7.50 -17.61
C GLU A 6 10.72 7.78 -16.87
N ASN A 7 11.66 6.83 -16.95
CA ASN A 7 12.95 6.88 -16.25
C ASN A 7 12.85 6.93 -14.71
N LYS A 8 11.70 6.59 -14.14
CA LYS A 8 11.47 6.44 -12.71
C LYS A 8 11.41 4.97 -12.30
N VAL A 9 11.71 4.70 -11.04
CA VAL A 9 11.62 3.37 -10.44
C VAL A 9 10.58 3.38 -9.34
N ALA A 10 9.57 2.52 -9.46
CA ALA A 10 8.53 2.33 -8.46
C ALA A 10 8.67 0.97 -7.76
N LEU A 11 8.50 0.95 -6.45
CA LEU A 11 8.46 -0.26 -5.62
C LEU A 11 7.06 -0.40 -5.03
N VAL A 12 6.45 -1.57 -5.18
CA VAL A 12 5.13 -1.87 -4.64
C VAL A 12 5.19 -3.14 -3.79
N THR A 13 4.77 -3.06 -2.53
CA THR A 13 4.65 -4.22 -1.65
C THR A 13 3.22 -4.77 -1.65
N GLY A 14 3.05 -6.09 -1.40
CA GLY A 14 1.77 -6.76 -1.57
C GLY A 14 1.32 -6.76 -3.04
N ALA A 15 2.27 -6.89 -3.97
CA ALA A 15 2.05 -6.66 -5.39
C ALA A 15 1.65 -7.91 -6.18
N ALA A 16 1.50 -9.06 -5.53
CA ALA A 16 1.06 -10.30 -6.19
C ALA A 16 -0.42 -10.27 -6.59
N SER A 17 -1.24 -9.42 -5.97
CA SER A 17 -2.70 -9.36 -6.22
C SER A 17 -3.32 -8.02 -5.82
N GLY A 18 -4.61 -7.86 -6.05
CA GLY A 18 -5.45 -6.78 -5.53
C GLY A 18 -4.92 -5.37 -5.83
N LEU A 19 -4.94 -4.51 -4.81
CA LEU A 19 -4.53 -3.10 -4.94
C LEU A 19 -3.07 -2.94 -5.35
N GLY A 20 -2.18 -3.78 -4.78
CA GLY A 20 -0.75 -3.75 -5.11
C GLY A 20 -0.48 -4.08 -6.56
N LEU A 21 -1.10 -5.14 -7.08
CA LEU A 21 -0.95 -5.52 -8.49
C LEU A 21 -1.52 -4.47 -9.44
N ALA A 22 -2.71 -3.93 -9.14
CA ALA A 22 -3.30 -2.86 -9.94
C ALA A 22 -2.38 -1.62 -9.98
N THR A 23 -1.82 -1.23 -8.84
CA THR A 23 -0.88 -0.10 -8.75
C THR A 23 0.43 -0.39 -9.49
N ALA A 24 0.97 -1.60 -9.38
CA ALA A 24 2.17 -1.99 -10.12
C ALA A 24 1.95 -1.93 -11.64
N ARG A 25 0.78 -2.39 -12.13
CA ARG A 25 0.38 -2.26 -13.54
C ARG A 25 0.30 -0.80 -13.96
N ALA A 26 -0.38 0.04 -13.19
CA ALA A 26 -0.55 1.45 -13.50
C ALA A 26 0.80 2.19 -13.57
N PHE A 27 1.75 1.91 -12.66
CA PHE A 27 3.12 2.44 -12.75
C PHE A 27 3.84 1.97 -14.01
N ALA A 28 3.75 0.68 -14.36
CA ALA A 28 4.38 0.12 -15.55
C ALA A 28 3.83 0.76 -16.83
N GLU A 29 2.51 0.87 -16.95
CA GLU A 29 1.82 1.51 -18.08
C GLU A 29 2.13 3.01 -18.18
N SER A 30 2.47 3.66 -17.06
CA SER A 30 2.94 5.05 -17.02
C SER A 30 4.45 5.21 -17.29
N GLY A 31 5.16 4.13 -17.65
CA GLY A 31 6.58 4.15 -18.08
C GLY A 31 7.61 3.88 -16.99
N ALA A 32 7.19 3.57 -15.74
CA ALA A 32 8.13 3.23 -14.69
C ALA A 32 8.81 1.87 -14.90
N SER A 33 10.03 1.72 -14.37
CA SER A 33 10.55 0.40 -14.01
C SER A 33 9.94 0.00 -12.67
N VAL A 34 9.32 -1.18 -12.57
CA VAL A 34 8.50 -1.56 -11.42
C VAL A 34 9.07 -2.77 -10.69
N VAL A 35 9.25 -2.63 -9.39
CA VAL A 35 9.54 -3.75 -8.49
C VAL A 35 8.26 -4.21 -7.83
N LEU A 36 7.89 -5.46 -8.09
CA LEU A 36 6.77 -6.13 -7.45
C LEU A 36 7.32 -6.96 -6.29
N ALA A 37 6.93 -6.64 -5.07
CA ALA A 37 7.37 -7.33 -3.87
C ALA A 37 6.19 -7.97 -3.14
N ASP A 38 6.31 -9.24 -2.80
CA ASP A 38 5.27 -9.97 -2.07
C ASP A 38 5.89 -11.19 -1.35
N TRP A 39 5.24 -11.68 -0.30
CA TRP A 39 5.65 -12.92 0.37
C TRP A 39 5.38 -14.16 -0.51
N ASN A 40 4.38 -14.09 -1.40
CA ASN A 40 4.03 -15.12 -2.36
C ASN A 40 4.91 -15.01 -3.61
N GLU A 41 6.03 -15.71 -3.60
CA GLU A 41 7.03 -15.65 -4.68
C GLU A 41 6.46 -16.04 -6.05
N LYS A 42 5.67 -17.13 -6.09
CA LYS A 42 5.11 -17.66 -7.34
C LYS A 42 4.22 -16.65 -8.05
N ASP A 43 3.26 -16.08 -7.32
CA ASP A 43 2.31 -15.15 -7.92
C ASP A 43 2.98 -13.81 -8.26
N THR A 44 3.98 -13.39 -7.47
CA THR A 44 4.80 -12.20 -7.75
C THR A 44 5.60 -12.36 -9.05
N GLN A 45 6.23 -13.53 -9.25
CA GLN A 45 6.96 -13.84 -10.47
C GLN A 45 6.01 -13.88 -11.68
N SER A 46 4.85 -14.49 -11.54
CA SER A 46 3.83 -14.55 -12.59
C SER A 46 3.36 -13.16 -13.01
N ALA A 47 3.05 -12.29 -12.03
CA ALA A 47 2.63 -10.92 -12.26
C ALA A 47 3.72 -10.07 -12.96
N ALA A 48 4.96 -10.20 -12.51
CA ALA A 48 6.09 -9.48 -13.13
C ALA A 48 6.35 -9.97 -14.56
N MET A 49 6.22 -11.27 -14.82
CA MET A 49 6.38 -11.85 -16.16
C MET A 49 5.27 -11.39 -17.10
N GLU A 50 4.02 -11.32 -16.63
CA GLU A 50 2.90 -10.77 -17.43
C GLU A 50 3.20 -9.34 -17.91
N LEU A 51 3.69 -8.48 -17.02
CA LEU A 51 4.07 -7.11 -17.37
C LEU A 51 5.29 -7.05 -18.28
N ALA A 52 6.29 -7.89 -18.03
CA ALA A 52 7.49 -7.97 -18.89
C ALA A 52 7.13 -8.41 -20.33
N ASN A 53 6.19 -9.34 -20.49
CA ASN A 53 5.70 -9.79 -21.80
C ASN A 53 4.97 -8.67 -22.57
N LYS A 54 4.47 -7.65 -21.87
CA LYS A 54 3.89 -6.44 -22.47
C LYS A 54 4.94 -5.36 -22.75
N GLY A 55 6.23 -5.64 -22.51
CA GLY A 55 7.35 -4.73 -22.78
C GLY A 55 7.75 -3.83 -21.62
N HIS A 56 7.17 -4.01 -20.42
CA HIS A 56 7.51 -3.21 -19.26
C HIS A 56 8.75 -3.74 -18.54
N LYS A 57 9.53 -2.84 -17.93
CA LYS A 57 10.68 -3.20 -17.10
C LYS A 57 10.22 -3.56 -15.69
N THR A 58 10.33 -4.83 -15.33
CA THR A 58 9.84 -5.34 -14.03
C THR A 58 10.89 -6.17 -13.31
N LEU A 59 10.77 -6.25 -11.99
CA LEU A 59 11.56 -7.11 -11.11
C LEU A 59 10.63 -7.69 -10.04
N ALA A 60 10.56 -9.02 -9.97
CA ALA A 60 9.90 -9.71 -8.87
C ALA A 60 10.88 -9.90 -7.69
N VAL A 61 10.41 -9.61 -6.48
CA VAL A 61 11.18 -9.82 -5.25
C VAL A 61 10.29 -10.50 -4.20
N ARG A 62 10.70 -11.68 -3.72
CA ARG A 62 10.07 -12.26 -2.55
C ARG A 62 10.43 -11.45 -1.31
N CYS A 63 9.43 -10.96 -0.58
CA CYS A 63 9.63 -10.17 0.64
C CYS A 63 8.46 -10.34 1.61
N ASP A 64 8.76 -10.84 2.80
CA ASP A 64 7.89 -10.69 3.96
C ASP A 64 8.23 -9.36 4.64
N VAL A 65 7.31 -8.38 4.58
CA VAL A 65 7.53 -7.04 5.15
C VAL A 65 7.65 -7.04 6.67
N SER A 66 7.22 -8.10 7.35
CA SER A 66 7.41 -8.27 8.79
C SER A 66 8.86 -8.63 9.16
N ASN A 67 9.72 -8.91 8.18
CA ASN A 67 11.14 -9.24 8.34
C ASN A 67 12.02 -8.11 7.82
N ASP A 68 12.63 -7.34 8.73
CA ASP A 68 13.45 -6.16 8.40
C ASP A 68 14.61 -6.47 7.45
N ALA A 69 15.24 -7.66 7.58
CA ALA A 69 16.35 -8.04 6.72
C ALA A 69 15.90 -8.29 5.26
N GLN A 70 14.70 -8.86 5.08
CA GLN A 70 14.12 -9.04 3.74
C GLN A 70 13.73 -7.68 3.13
N VAL A 71 13.18 -6.77 3.92
CA VAL A 71 12.85 -5.40 3.47
C VAL A 71 14.13 -4.65 3.06
N GLU A 72 15.18 -4.71 3.85
CA GLU A 72 16.47 -4.12 3.49
C GLU A 72 17.03 -4.70 2.19
N ALA A 73 16.99 -6.02 2.03
CA ALA A 73 17.43 -6.71 0.83
C ALA A 73 16.60 -6.33 -0.41
N MET A 74 15.27 -6.17 -0.25
CA MET A 74 14.36 -5.72 -1.31
C MET A 74 14.75 -4.33 -1.83
N VAL A 75 14.96 -3.36 -0.94
CA VAL A 75 15.36 -2.00 -1.34
C VAL A 75 16.75 -2.01 -1.98
N LYS A 76 17.72 -2.74 -1.41
CA LYS A 76 19.06 -2.91 -2.01
C LYS A 76 18.98 -3.53 -3.42
N LYS A 77 18.14 -4.56 -3.59
CA LYS A 77 17.94 -5.23 -4.88
C LYS A 77 17.31 -4.27 -5.90
N THR A 78 16.34 -3.46 -5.49
CA THR A 78 15.75 -2.41 -6.33
C THR A 78 16.83 -1.48 -6.87
N VAL A 79 17.65 -0.93 -5.97
CA VAL A 79 18.69 0.04 -6.33
C VAL A 79 19.80 -0.61 -7.15
N SER A 80 20.23 -1.83 -6.82
CA SER A 80 21.26 -2.53 -7.61
C SER A 80 20.82 -2.87 -9.03
N THR A 81 19.50 -3.06 -9.25
CA THR A 81 18.94 -3.40 -10.57
C THR A 81 18.65 -2.16 -11.41
N PHE A 82 18.06 -1.12 -10.82
CA PHE A 82 17.57 0.03 -11.55
C PHE A 82 18.28 1.36 -11.23
N GLY A 83 19.23 1.35 -10.29
CA GLY A 83 20.05 2.51 -9.93
C GLY A 83 19.42 3.50 -8.97
N ARG A 84 18.10 3.46 -8.75
CA ARG A 84 17.34 4.45 -7.98
C ARG A 84 16.05 3.89 -7.39
N LEU A 85 15.38 4.68 -6.56
CA LEU A 85 14.02 4.44 -6.08
C LEU A 85 13.29 5.79 -6.00
N ASP A 86 12.30 6.03 -6.87
CA ASP A 86 11.60 7.31 -6.98
C ASP A 86 10.25 7.30 -6.28
N ALA A 87 9.52 6.19 -6.38
CA ALA A 87 8.20 6.03 -5.77
C ALA A 87 8.11 4.70 -5.02
N ALA A 88 7.46 4.71 -3.87
CA ALA A 88 7.15 3.51 -3.12
C ALA A 88 5.67 3.48 -2.72
N TYR A 89 5.02 2.34 -2.90
CA TYR A 89 3.69 2.07 -2.39
C TYR A 89 3.73 0.94 -1.37
N ASN A 90 3.65 1.29 -0.10
CA ASN A 90 3.65 0.35 1.02
C ASN A 90 2.22 -0.17 1.24
N ASN A 91 1.85 -1.20 0.47
CA ASN A 91 0.50 -1.73 0.40
C ASN A 91 0.31 -3.07 1.14
N ALA A 92 1.36 -3.86 1.34
CA ALA A 92 1.26 -5.15 2.01
C ALA A 92 0.47 -5.06 3.32
N GLY A 93 -0.52 -5.94 3.48
CA GLY A 93 -1.39 -5.93 4.65
C GLY A 93 -2.29 -7.15 4.72
N ILE A 94 -2.74 -7.47 5.92
CA ILE A 94 -3.60 -8.61 6.24
C ILE A 94 -4.75 -8.20 7.15
N GLN A 95 -5.83 -8.98 7.16
CA GLN A 95 -6.93 -8.82 8.11
C GLN A 95 -6.61 -9.51 9.45
N ASN A 96 -7.24 -9.03 10.53
CA ASN A 96 -7.29 -9.76 11.80
C ASN A 96 -8.41 -10.83 11.77
N VAL A 97 -8.31 -11.80 12.65
CA VAL A 97 -9.44 -12.67 12.98
C VAL A 97 -10.49 -11.84 13.71
N LEU A 98 -11.76 -11.94 13.30
CA LEU A 98 -12.84 -11.20 13.97
C LEU A 98 -13.02 -11.69 15.40
N ALA A 99 -12.85 -10.81 16.35
CA ALA A 99 -13.04 -11.10 17.78
C ALA A 99 -13.24 -9.78 18.54
N ASP A 100 -13.99 -9.85 19.63
CA ASP A 100 -14.04 -8.76 20.60
C ASP A 100 -12.65 -8.48 21.13
N THR A 101 -12.39 -7.23 21.54
CA THR A 101 -11.05 -6.81 22.00
C THR A 101 -10.54 -7.68 23.15
N ALA A 102 -11.43 -8.13 24.05
CA ALA A 102 -11.06 -8.99 25.18
C ALA A 102 -10.66 -10.43 24.77
N ASP A 103 -11.14 -10.89 23.60
CA ASP A 103 -10.93 -12.26 23.12
C ASP A 103 -9.86 -12.35 22.02
N THR A 104 -9.29 -11.21 21.65
CA THR A 104 -8.20 -11.15 20.67
C THR A 104 -6.95 -11.84 21.21
N THR A 105 -6.40 -12.79 20.43
CA THR A 105 -5.19 -13.51 20.83
C THR A 105 -3.93 -12.67 20.64
N ARG A 106 -2.88 -12.97 21.43
CA ARG A 106 -1.57 -12.33 21.28
C ARG A 106 -0.95 -12.65 19.93
N GLU A 107 -1.14 -13.87 19.43
CA GLU A 107 -0.61 -14.33 18.14
C GLU A 107 -1.21 -13.51 16.98
N ASP A 108 -2.53 -13.29 17.00
CA ASP A 108 -3.17 -12.47 15.96
C ASP A 108 -2.76 -11.00 16.06
N TYR A 109 -2.64 -10.47 17.29
CA TYR A 109 -2.11 -9.13 17.53
C TYR A 109 -0.71 -8.97 16.93
N ASP A 110 0.23 -9.86 17.27
CA ASP A 110 1.62 -9.76 16.82
C ASP A 110 1.72 -9.94 15.29
N ARG A 111 0.92 -10.83 14.70
CA ARG A 111 0.85 -11.08 13.27
C ARG A 111 0.36 -9.83 12.51
N VAL A 112 -0.76 -9.26 12.91
CA VAL A 112 -1.36 -8.10 12.23
C VAL A 112 -0.52 -6.84 12.42
N MET A 113 -0.06 -6.56 13.65
CA MET A 113 0.82 -5.42 13.92
C MET A 113 2.17 -5.57 13.23
N GLY A 114 2.69 -6.81 13.15
CA GLY A 114 3.94 -7.14 12.46
C GLY A 114 3.92 -6.76 10.98
N VAL A 115 2.84 -7.11 10.28
CA VAL A 115 2.69 -6.81 8.85
C VAL A 115 2.20 -5.39 8.62
N ASN A 116 1.06 -5.01 9.22
CA ASN A 116 0.32 -3.80 8.83
C ASN A 116 0.92 -2.50 9.39
N LEU A 117 1.70 -2.56 10.48
CA LEU A 117 2.29 -1.38 11.09
C LEU A 117 3.82 -1.42 11.06
N ARG A 118 4.42 -2.44 11.69
CA ARG A 118 5.89 -2.58 11.70
C ARG A 118 6.44 -2.77 10.29
N GLY A 119 5.76 -3.55 9.45
CA GLY A 119 6.15 -3.76 8.05
C GLY A 119 6.18 -2.45 7.25
N VAL A 120 5.16 -1.60 7.40
CA VAL A 120 5.14 -0.28 6.77
C VAL A 120 6.28 0.60 7.28
N TRP A 121 6.52 0.62 8.59
CA TRP A 121 7.66 1.34 9.19
C TRP A 121 9.00 0.83 8.63
N SER A 122 9.18 -0.48 8.55
CA SER A 122 10.41 -1.10 8.02
C SER A 122 10.64 -0.72 6.56
N CYS A 123 9.60 -0.78 5.71
CA CYS A 123 9.67 -0.32 4.32
C CYS A 123 10.09 1.16 4.26
N MET A 124 9.36 2.05 4.93
CA MET A 124 9.71 3.48 4.98
C MET A 124 11.15 3.72 5.44
N LYS A 125 11.62 2.99 6.47
CA LYS A 125 12.98 3.13 7.00
C LYS A 125 14.03 2.96 5.90
N PHE A 126 13.98 1.89 5.14
CA PHE A 126 15.00 1.60 4.12
C PHE A 126 14.79 2.41 2.84
N GLU A 127 13.54 2.69 2.46
CA GLU A 127 13.19 3.59 1.36
C GLU A 127 13.72 5.01 1.62
N LEU A 128 13.46 5.55 2.80
CA LEU A 128 13.93 6.88 3.21
C LEU A 128 15.45 6.96 3.31
N GLN A 129 16.14 5.90 3.74
CA GLN A 129 17.60 5.85 3.70
C GLN A 129 18.14 5.97 2.27
N GLN A 130 17.47 5.38 1.28
CA GLN A 130 17.83 5.50 -0.13
C GLN A 130 17.44 6.86 -0.70
N MET A 131 16.18 7.29 -0.54
CA MET A 131 15.67 8.54 -1.07
C MET A 131 16.41 9.75 -0.49
N ARG A 132 16.83 9.70 0.77
CA ARG A 132 17.67 10.71 1.40
C ARG A 132 19.04 10.88 0.71
N LYS A 133 19.65 9.79 0.24
CA LYS A 133 20.90 9.84 -0.53
C LYS A 133 20.68 10.46 -1.92
N GLN A 134 19.49 10.27 -2.48
CA GLN A 134 19.09 10.80 -3.79
C GLN A 134 18.67 12.27 -3.72
N GLY A 135 18.24 12.76 -2.55
CA GLY A 135 17.67 14.09 -2.36
C GLY A 135 16.24 14.22 -2.94
N SER A 136 15.58 13.12 -3.27
CA SER A 136 14.22 13.09 -3.82
C SER A 136 13.55 11.76 -3.63
N GLY A 137 12.21 11.74 -3.61
CA GLY A 137 11.40 10.53 -3.56
C GLY A 137 9.97 10.79 -3.14
N THR A 138 9.11 9.80 -3.36
CA THR A 138 7.72 9.82 -2.90
C THR A 138 7.33 8.48 -2.30
N ILE A 139 6.65 8.52 -1.16
CA ILE A 139 6.11 7.32 -0.49
C ILE A 139 4.62 7.50 -0.30
N VAL A 140 3.85 6.48 -0.67
CA VAL A 140 2.44 6.37 -0.34
C VAL A 140 2.25 5.12 0.51
N ASN A 141 1.69 5.29 1.71
CA ASN A 141 1.37 4.20 2.61
C ASN A 141 -0.11 3.81 2.48
N CYS A 142 -0.39 2.53 2.41
CA CYS A 142 -1.75 2.02 2.40
C CYS A 142 -2.30 1.92 3.83
N SER A 143 -3.08 2.92 4.24
CA SER A 143 -3.91 2.79 5.42
C SER A 143 -5.22 2.06 5.07
N SER A 144 -6.34 2.58 5.47
CA SER A 144 -7.71 2.06 5.25
C SER A 144 -8.70 3.10 5.72
N LEU A 145 -9.98 2.98 5.35
CA LEU A 145 -11.05 3.63 6.10
C LEU A 145 -10.96 3.30 7.61
N GLY A 146 -10.52 2.07 7.94
CA GLY A 146 -10.26 1.63 9.31
C GLY A 146 -9.06 2.32 9.99
N GLY A 147 -8.33 3.20 9.32
CA GLY A 147 -7.38 4.14 9.91
C GLY A 147 -7.99 5.50 10.27
N LEU A 148 -9.27 5.72 9.92
CA LEU A 148 -10.00 6.97 10.12
C LEU A 148 -11.19 6.80 11.08
N VAL A 149 -11.77 5.60 11.10
CA VAL A 149 -12.95 5.28 11.92
C VAL A 149 -12.75 3.96 12.67
N GLY A 150 -13.57 3.72 13.70
CA GLY A 150 -13.62 2.45 14.43
C GLY A 150 -14.47 1.40 13.71
N GLY A 151 -14.30 0.14 14.09
CA GLY A 151 -15.14 -0.97 13.66
C GLY A 151 -15.06 -2.10 14.68
N ALA A 152 -16.24 -2.62 15.07
CA ALA A 152 -16.32 -3.75 16.00
C ALA A 152 -15.51 -4.97 15.46
N GLU A 153 -14.97 -5.77 16.37
CA GLU A 153 -14.20 -7.00 16.11
C GLU A 153 -12.90 -6.82 15.28
N ARG A 154 -12.51 -5.56 14.98
CA ARG A 154 -11.35 -5.21 14.14
C ARG A 154 -10.32 -4.31 14.84
N GLY A 155 -10.31 -4.33 16.16
CA GLY A 155 -9.51 -3.40 16.97
C GLY A 155 -8.03 -3.37 16.58
N ILE A 156 -7.40 -4.55 16.37
CA ILE A 156 -5.98 -4.63 16.00
C ILE A 156 -5.73 -4.03 14.62
N TYR A 157 -6.55 -4.40 13.63
CA TYR A 157 -6.42 -3.90 12.27
C TYR A 157 -6.57 -2.37 12.23
N HIS A 158 -7.60 -1.85 12.90
CA HIS A 158 -7.82 -0.40 12.98
C HIS A 158 -6.69 0.32 13.71
N ALA A 159 -6.19 -0.22 14.83
CA ALA A 159 -5.04 0.34 15.53
C ALA A 159 -3.82 0.42 14.63
N ALA A 160 -3.51 -0.66 13.88
CA ALA A 160 -2.41 -0.67 12.94
C ALA A 160 -2.58 0.39 11.84
N LYS A 161 -3.79 0.52 11.25
CA LYS A 161 -4.06 1.47 10.16
C LYS A 161 -4.10 2.92 10.63
N HIS A 162 -4.54 3.21 11.86
CA HIS A 162 -4.34 4.52 12.51
C HIS A 162 -2.86 4.82 12.73
N GLY A 163 -2.09 3.83 13.18
CA GLY A 163 -0.63 3.96 13.36
C GLY A 163 0.10 4.29 12.07
N VAL A 164 -0.31 3.73 10.92
CA VAL A 164 0.23 4.06 9.59
C VAL A 164 0.04 5.54 9.28
N ILE A 165 -1.12 6.12 9.59
CA ILE A 165 -1.38 7.55 9.41
C ILE A 165 -0.45 8.39 10.32
N GLY A 166 -0.25 7.97 11.57
CA GLY A 166 0.67 8.61 12.49
C GLY A 166 2.11 8.62 11.96
N PHE A 167 2.63 7.47 11.52
CA PHE A 167 3.95 7.38 10.90
C PHE A 167 4.07 8.22 9.63
N THR A 168 3.05 8.22 8.78
CA THR A 168 3.02 9.04 7.56
C THR A 168 3.20 10.52 7.87
N LYS A 169 2.44 11.05 8.84
CA LYS A 169 2.51 12.46 9.24
C LYS A 169 3.88 12.83 9.83
N SER A 170 4.41 12.01 10.75
CA SER A 170 5.70 12.26 11.39
C SER A 170 6.83 12.25 10.37
N ALA A 171 6.90 11.20 9.53
CA ALA A 171 7.93 11.12 8.50
C ALA A 171 7.80 12.24 7.45
N ALA A 172 6.58 12.65 7.08
CA ALA A 172 6.38 13.78 6.18
C ALA A 172 6.98 15.07 6.72
N LEU A 173 6.80 15.37 8.01
CA LEU A 173 7.41 16.53 8.67
C LEU A 173 8.95 16.46 8.67
N GLU A 174 9.52 15.29 8.91
CA GLU A 174 10.97 15.08 8.96
C GLU A 174 11.65 15.26 7.60
N TYR A 175 10.96 14.88 6.51
CA TYR A 175 11.58 14.72 5.20
C TYR A 175 11.12 15.71 4.14
N ALA A 176 10.08 16.53 4.39
CA ALA A 176 9.57 17.51 3.42
C ALA A 176 10.65 18.47 2.90
N SER A 177 11.48 19.04 3.78
CA SER A 177 12.58 19.94 3.40
C SER A 177 13.73 19.24 2.68
N ARG A 178 13.70 17.91 2.57
CA ARG A 178 14.71 17.08 1.91
C ARG A 178 14.26 16.59 0.53
N GLY A 179 13.18 17.17 -0.01
CA GLY A 179 12.64 16.80 -1.32
C GLY A 179 11.91 15.45 -1.36
N ILE A 180 11.46 14.93 -0.20
CA ILE A 180 10.75 13.66 -0.11
C ILE A 180 9.34 13.94 0.40
N ARG A 181 8.33 13.45 -0.34
CA ARG A 181 6.92 13.56 0.04
C ARG A 181 6.40 12.20 0.52
N ILE A 182 5.62 12.22 1.59
CA ILE A 182 5.07 11.00 2.19
C ILE A 182 3.59 11.24 2.47
N ASN A 183 2.73 10.40 1.90
CA ASN A 183 1.29 10.48 2.07
C ASN A 183 0.70 9.09 2.36
N ALA A 184 -0.56 9.02 2.70
CA ALA A 184 -1.31 7.79 2.84
C ALA A 184 -2.56 7.82 1.96
N VAL A 185 -2.95 6.67 1.43
CA VAL A 185 -4.29 6.42 0.91
C VAL A 185 -5.08 5.61 1.93
N CYS A 186 -6.37 5.89 2.03
CA CYS A 186 -7.31 5.21 2.92
C CYS A 186 -8.43 4.59 2.06
N PRO A 187 -8.21 3.40 1.48
CA PRO A 187 -9.22 2.73 0.69
C PRO A 187 -10.47 2.39 1.50
N GLY A 188 -11.63 2.53 0.87
CA GLY A 188 -12.90 2.01 1.34
C GLY A 188 -13.06 0.51 1.05
N LEU A 189 -14.30 0.10 0.80
CA LEU A 189 -14.59 -1.24 0.31
C LEU A 189 -14.23 -1.32 -1.17
N ILE A 190 -13.20 -2.10 -1.47
CA ILE A 190 -12.69 -2.33 -2.83
C ILE A 190 -12.75 -3.83 -3.11
N TRP A 191 -13.26 -4.22 -4.29
CA TRP A 191 -13.32 -5.64 -4.65
C TRP A 191 -11.92 -6.17 -5.00
N THR A 192 -11.44 -7.07 -4.18
CA THR A 192 -10.09 -7.66 -4.27
C THR A 192 -10.14 -9.10 -3.78
N PRO A 193 -9.11 -9.93 -4.01
CA PRO A 193 -9.03 -11.26 -3.41
C PRO A 193 -9.19 -11.28 -1.88
N MET A 194 -8.83 -10.20 -1.19
CA MET A 194 -9.09 -10.04 0.24
C MET A 194 -10.60 -9.97 0.54
N ALA A 195 -11.39 -9.29 -0.30
CA ALA A 195 -12.85 -9.28 -0.17
C ALA A 195 -13.46 -10.66 -0.44
N ASP A 196 -12.94 -11.40 -1.44
CA ASP A 196 -13.37 -12.78 -1.70
C ASP A 196 -13.09 -13.70 -0.51
N GLN A 197 -11.92 -13.55 0.14
CA GLN A 197 -11.59 -14.29 1.37
C GLN A 197 -12.55 -13.95 2.52
N MET A 198 -12.94 -12.68 2.67
CA MET A 198 -13.93 -12.26 3.67
C MET A 198 -15.31 -12.89 3.39
N VAL A 199 -15.73 -12.95 2.12
CA VAL A 199 -16.97 -13.64 1.73
C VAL A 199 -16.89 -15.13 2.06
N ALA A 200 -15.78 -15.79 1.73
CA ALA A 200 -15.55 -17.20 2.04
C ALA A 200 -15.53 -17.49 3.56
N ALA A 201 -15.10 -16.49 4.36
CA ALA A 201 -15.13 -16.53 5.83
C ALA A 201 -16.51 -16.18 6.44
N GLY A 202 -17.59 -16.12 5.63
CA GLY A 202 -18.96 -15.89 6.10
C GLY A 202 -19.34 -14.42 6.30
N GLN A 203 -18.50 -13.45 5.86
CA GLN A 203 -18.75 -12.01 6.04
C GLN A 203 -19.54 -11.38 4.88
N GLY A 204 -20.12 -12.17 3.96
CA GLY A 204 -20.78 -11.67 2.75
C GLY A 204 -21.93 -10.72 3.01
N GLU A 205 -22.78 -10.99 4.01
CA GLU A 205 -23.88 -10.07 4.35
C GLU A 205 -23.39 -8.76 4.97
N ALA A 206 -22.33 -8.81 5.79
CA ALA A 206 -21.71 -7.60 6.33
C ALA A 206 -21.12 -6.71 5.23
N LEU A 207 -20.48 -7.31 4.21
CA LEU A 207 -19.98 -6.59 3.04
C LEU A 207 -21.10 -5.95 2.22
N LYS A 208 -22.23 -6.65 2.01
CA LYS A 208 -23.41 -6.09 1.33
C LYS A 208 -24.02 -4.92 2.12
N MET A 209 -24.09 -5.01 3.45
CA MET A 209 -24.55 -3.90 4.28
C MET A 209 -23.60 -2.69 4.19
N MET A 210 -22.30 -2.96 4.18
CA MET A 210 -21.29 -1.92 4.00
C MET A 210 -21.41 -1.25 2.62
N GLU A 211 -21.59 -2.03 1.54
CA GLU A 211 -21.82 -1.49 0.21
C GLU A 211 -23.02 -0.55 0.15
N LYS A 212 -24.16 -0.95 0.73
CA LYS A 212 -25.37 -0.10 0.82
C LYS A 212 -25.14 1.19 1.60
N SER A 213 -24.14 1.24 2.45
CA SER A 213 -23.79 2.42 3.24
C SER A 213 -22.82 3.35 2.53
N ILE A 214 -22.24 2.96 1.38
CA ILE A 214 -21.37 3.81 0.56
C ILE A 214 -22.23 4.87 -0.16
N PRO A 215 -21.97 6.17 0.00
CA PRO A 215 -22.75 7.21 -0.71
C PRO A 215 -22.76 7.08 -2.22
N MET A 216 -21.65 6.64 -2.83
CA MET A 216 -21.57 6.34 -4.27
C MET A 216 -22.33 5.07 -4.68
N ALA A 217 -22.97 4.34 -3.75
CA ALA A 217 -23.80 3.15 -3.96
C ALA A 217 -23.12 2.03 -4.77
N ARG A 218 -21.82 1.89 -4.67
CA ARG A 218 -21.02 0.81 -5.29
C ARG A 218 -19.71 0.55 -4.56
N VAL A 219 -19.21 -0.64 -4.72
CA VAL A 219 -17.84 -1.01 -4.34
C VAL A 219 -16.84 -0.32 -5.27
N GLY A 220 -15.69 0.08 -4.75
CA GLY A 220 -14.61 0.63 -5.56
C GLY A 220 -13.84 -0.44 -6.34
N ARG A 221 -13.10 -0.01 -7.36
CA ARG A 221 -12.19 -0.86 -8.14
C ARG A 221 -10.74 -0.62 -7.73
N PRO A 222 -9.86 -1.63 -7.84
CA PRO A 222 -8.43 -1.49 -7.54
C PRO A 222 -7.75 -0.35 -8.32
N GLU A 223 -8.17 -0.10 -9.56
CA GLU A 223 -7.64 0.96 -10.42
C GLU A 223 -7.89 2.36 -9.83
N GLU A 224 -9.02 2.57 -9.14
CA GLU A 224 -9.34 3.86 -8.51
C GLU A 224 -8.38 4.18 -7.34
N ILE A 225 -7.86 3.15 -6.68
CA ILE A 225 -6.80 3.31 -5.67
C ILE A 225 -5.45 3.56 -6.36
N ALA A 226 -5.16 2.80 -7.42
CA ALA A 226 -3.93 2.96 -8.19
C ALA A 226 -3.78 4.39 -8.74
N ASP A 227 -4.84 4.95 -9.30
CA ASP A 227 -4.87 6.33 -9.82
C ASP A 227 -4.54 7.37 -8.74
N ALA A 228 -5.11 7.21 -7.53
CA ALA A 228 -4.81 8.08 -6.40
C ALA A 228 -3.35 7.95 -5.95
N VAL A 229 -2.79 6.74 -5.93
CA VAL A 229 -1.38 6.49 -5.60
C VAL A 229 -0.46 7.13 -6.64
N LEU A 230 -0.73 6.94 -7.94
CA LEU A 230 0.06 7.54 -9.00
C LEU A 230 0.03 9.07 -8.93
N TRP A 231 -1.15 9.66 -8.71
CA TRP A 231 -1.27 11.10 -8.53
C TRP A 231 -0.41 11.58 -7.34
N LEU A 232 -0.51 10.93 -6.18
CA LEU A 232 0.28 11.29 -5.00
C LEU A 232 1.79 11.13 -5.22
N CYS A 233 2.20 10.18 -6.07
CA CYS A 233 3.61 9.97 -6.42
C CYS A 233 4.10 10.93 -7.52
N SER A 234 3.21 11.59 -8.26
CA SER A 234 3.56 12.46 -9.38
C SER A 234 3.89 13.90 -8.96
N ASP A 235 4.44 14.67 -9.90
CA ASP A 235 4.70 16.11 -9.73
C ASP A 235 3.39 16.93 -9.64
N ALA A 236 2.25 16.37 -10.09
CA ALA A 236 0.95 17.01 -9.91
C ALA A 236 0.52 17.13 -8.44
N ALA A 237 1.13 16.36 -7.54
CA ALA A 237 0.96 16.44 -6.10
C ALA A 237 2.18 17.05 -5.39
N SER A 238 2.98 17.88 -6.06
CA SER A 238 4.25 18.44 -5.55
C SER A 238 4.11 19.23 -4.25
N TYR A 239 2.93 19.76 -3.93
CA TYR A 239 2.65 20.49 -2.69
C TYR A 239 1.78 19.69 -1.70
N VAL A 240 1.68 18.35 -1.88
CA VAL A 240 0.89 17.44 -1.04
C VAL A 240 1.83 16.52 -0.28
N THR A 241 1.92 16.69 1.03
CA THR A 241 2.67 15.80 1.93
C THR A 241 1.99 15.70 3.30
N GLY A 242 2.14 14.57 3.98
CA GLY A 242 1.53 14.30 5.29
C GLY A 242 0.01 14.07 5.25
N GLN A 243 -0.59 13.93 4.06
CA GLN A 243 -2.03 13.78 3.89
C GLN A 243 -2.44 12.30 3.96
N SER A 244 -3.69 12.08 4.41
CA SER A 244 -4.37 10.78 4.39
C SER A 244 -5.62 10.92 3.55
N ILE A 245 -5.55 10.45 2.31
CA ILE A 245 -6.59 10.65 1.29
C ILE A 245 -7.56 9.47 1.31
N SER A 246 -8.82 9.72 1.65
CA SER A 246 -9.89 8.74 1.53
C SER A 246 -10.24 8.50 0.07
N VAL A 247 -10.25 7.22 -0.33
CA VAL A 247 -10.73 6.76 -1.64
C VAL A 247 -11.76 5.67 -1.34
N ASP A 248 -12.96 6.09 -0.91
CA ASP A 248 -13.93 5.24 -0.21
C ASP A 248 -15.38 5.46 -0.65
N GLY A 249 -15.60 6.20 -1.73
CA GLY A 249 -16.94 6.52 -2.22
C GLY A 249 -17.76 7.40 -1.27
N GLY A 250 -17.08 8.12 -0.35
CA GLY A 250 -17.71 9.01 0.64
C GLY A 250 -18.10 8.32 1.96
N PHE A 251 -17.65 7.09 2.19
CA PHE A 251 -18.04 6.29 3.36
C PHE A 251 -17.74 6.98 4.70
N VAL A 252 -16.56 7.61 4.85
CA VAL A 252 -16.14 8.24 6.12
C VAL A 252 -16.56 9.72 6.26
N MET A 253 -17.32 10.27 5.32
CA MET A 253 -17.72 11.69 5.34
C MET A 253 -18.89 12.00 6.28
N ARG A 254 -19.41 11.02 7.00
CA ARG A 254 -20.60 11.12 7.85
C ARG A 254 -20.35 10.62 9.27
#